data_652202b2e123fb0f957a978a7e0f567a
#
_entry.id   652202b2e123fb0f957a978a7e0f567a
#
_cell.length_a   1.000
_cell.length_b   1.000
_cell.length_c   1.000
_cell.angle_alpha   90.00
_cell.angle_beta   90.00
_cell.angle_gamma   90.00
#
_symmetry.space_group_name_H-M   'P 1'
#
loop_
_entity.id
_entity.type
_entity.pdbx_description
1 polymer ?
#
loop_
_entity_poly.entity_id
_entity_poly.type
_entity_poly.pdbx_seq_one_letter_code
_entity_poly.pdbx_strand_id
1 'polypeptide(L)'
;IILSISDYFYLKIMESDRLSEWFVPKFGSRNFRLSIGILFLPYTGMVVSFAIWGSLSVEYDLNRIVAIGLLYFFAIGIAAHCLDALGSKKKPWGHISHRKIWIVSIISLAISFSIGLHYAFLDSWLLFPIGIIEGFFLFAYNLELFKGKFHNDTSFVISWGILPVFAGAAIQSNTISIETIILSAIAGFASYILIITSRKYKILKQQNANYEMYYKKETMLKIITSTVIIGTVLFFLARYL
;
A
#
# COMPACT_ATOMS: atom_id res chain seq x y z
N ILE A 1 -37.59 -21.20 -2.55
CA ILE A 1 -37.47 -20.37 -1.33
C ILE A 1 -37.17 -18.96 -1.83
N ILE A 2 -38.20 -18.08 -1.76
CA ILE A 2 -38.09 -16.68 -2.18
C ILE A 2 -37.46 -15.97 -0.99
N LEU A 3 -36.20 -15.58 -1.14
CA LEU A 3 -35.54 -14.67 -0.17
C LEU A 3 -36.34 -13.37 -0.12
N SER A 4 -36.59 -12.85 1.09
CA SER A 4 -37.36 -11.61 1.25
C SER A 4 -36.51 -10.45 0.71
N ILE A 5 -37.13 -9.36 0.27
CA ILE A 5 -36.46 -8.13 -0.18
C ILE A 5 -35.51 -7.60 0.93
N SER A 6 -35.88 -7.82 2.19
CA SER A 6 -35.08 -7.51 3.37
C SER A 6 -33.79 -8.34 3.40
N ASP A 7 -33.84 -9.65 3.12
CA ASP A 7 -32.66 -10.54 3.12
C ASP A 7 -31.72 -10.20 1.95
N TYR A 8 -32.30 -9.82 0.78
CA TYR A 8 -31.53 -9.37 -0.36
C TYR A 8 -30.83 -8.03 -0.07
N PHE A 9 -31.50 -7.12 0.65
CA PHE A 9 -30.90 -5.84 1.08
C PHE A 9 -29.82 -6.05 2.16
N TYR A 10 -30.06 -6.98 3.11
CA TYR A 10 -29.07 -7.36 4.14
C TYR A 10 -27.84 -8.03 3.52
N LEU A 11 -28.01 -8.96 2.61
CA LEU A 11 -26.93 -9.59 1.85
C LEU A 11 -26.15 -8.58 1.01
N LYS A 12 -26.82 -7.65 0.34
CA LYS A 12 -26.21 -6.58 -0.45
C LYS A 12 -25.44 -5.56 0.41
N ILE A 13 -25.88 -5.31 1.65
CA ILE A 13 -25.19 -4.44 2.62
C ILE A 13 -23.97 -5.17 3.20
N MET A 14 -24.03 -6.47 3.45
CA MET A 14 -22.89 -7.27 3.89
C MET A 14 -21.80 -7.42 2.81
N GLU A 15 -22.18 -7.37 1.53
CA GLU A 15 -21.27 -7.64 0.40
C GLU A 15 -20.25 -6.53 0.12
N SER A 16 -20.38 -5.33 0.69
CA SER A 16 -19.58 -4.17 0.32
C SER A 16 -18.91 -3.41 1.47
N ASP A 17 -19.05 -3.81 2.73
CA ASP A 17 -18.55 -2.98 3.84
C ASP A 17 -17.18 -3.46 4.33
N ARG A 18 -16.10 -2.87 3.77
CA ARG A 18 -14.73 -3.03 4.28
C ARG A 18 -14.51 -2.51 5.70
N LEU A 19 -15.50 -1.86 6.32
CA LEU A 19 -15.41 -1.44 7.72
C LEU A 19 -15.30 -2.63 8.70
N SER A 20 -15.64 -3.84 8.25
CA SER A 20 -15.44 -5.07 9.03
C SER A 20 -14.03 -5.64 8.95
N GLU A 21 -13.13 -5.07 8.13
CA GLU A 21 -11.77 -5.57 7.96
C GLU A 21 -10.95 -5.47 9.25
N TRP A 22 -9.97 -6.37 9.40
CA TRP A 22 -9.17 -6.50 10.61
C TRP A 22 -8.30 -5.26 10.91
N PHE A 23 -7.90 -4.51 9.88
CA PHE A 23 -7.10 -3.30 9.99
C PHE A 23 -7.94 -2.03 10.23
N VAL A 24 -9.27 -2.14 10.24
CA VAL A 24 -10.17 -1.03 10.51
C VAL A 24 -10.49 -0.96 12.00
N PRO A 25 -10.36 0.19 12.66
CA PRO A 25 -10.72 0.34 14.06
C PRO A 25 -12.15 -0.14 14.34
N LYS A 26 -12.36 -0.85 15.45
CA LYS A 26 -13.70 -1.30 15.89
C LYS A 26 -14.43 -0.26 16.73
N PHE A 27 -13.80 0.88 17.01
CA PHE A 27 -14.31 2.01 17.80
C PHE A 27 -14.36 3.29 16.95
N GLY A 28 -15.07 4.30 17.46
CA GLY A 28 -15.21 5.60 16.82
C GLY A 28 -16.37 5.69 15.82
N SER A 29 -16.59 6.91 15.30
CA SER A 29 -17.64 7.15 14.32
C SER A 29 -17.37 6.44 13.00
N ARG A 30 -18.42 6.22 12.18
CA ARG A 30 -18.30 5.62 10.85
C ARG A 30 -17.28 6.36 9.97
N ASN A 31 -17.28 7.70 10.00
CA ASN A 31 -16.35 8.52 9.23
C ASN A 31 -14.89 8.33 9.68
N PHE A 32 -14.65 8.29 10.99
CA PHE A 32 -13.32 8.00 11.54
C PHE A 32 -12.83 6.62 11.10
N ARG A 33 -13.64 5.59 11.27
CA ARG A 33 -13.32 4.22 10.88
C ARG A 33 -13.03 4.10 9.37
N LEU A 34 -13.80 4.80 8.55
CA LEU A 34 -13.62 4.86 7.12
C LEU A 34 -12.31 5.57 6.74
N SER A 35 -12.01 6.72 7.37
CA SER A 35 -10.77 7.46 7.11
C SER A 35 -9.53 6.63 7.44
N ILE A 36 -9.53 5.95 8.60
CA ILE A 36 -8.42 5.06 8.98
C ILE A 36 -8.39 3.79 8.11
N GLY A 37 -9.56 3.23 7.80
CA GLY A 37 -9.66 2.03 6.97
C GLY A 37 -9.11 2.21 5.56
N ILE A 38 -9.36 3.36 4.93
CA ILE A 38 -8.84 3.67 3.59
C ILE A 38 -7.31 3.71 3.57
N LEU A 39 -6.65 4.09 4.67
CA LEU A 39 -5.19 4.14 4.73
C LEU A 39 -4.54 2.77 4.69
N PHE A 40 -5.25 1.68 4.92
CA PHE A 40 -4.69 0.32 4.97
C PHE A 40 -3.39 0.25 5.77
N LEU A 41 -3.37 0.84 6.96
CA LEU A 41 -2.14 1.12 7.72
C LEU A 41 -1.11 -0.02 7.77
N PRO A 42 -1.48 -1.32 7.96
CA PRO A 42 -0.48 -2.39 7.95
C PRO A 42 0.21 -2.57 6.59
N TYR A 43 -0.53 -2.42 5.50
CA TYR A 43 0.02 -2.53 4.14
C TYR A 43 0.85 -1.30 3.78
N THR A 44 0.37 -0.11 4.13
CA THR A 44 1.11 1.15 3.99
C THR A 44 2.41 1.10 4.79
N GLY A 45 2.35 0.66 6.05
CA GLY A 45 3.55 0.49 6.89
C GLY A 45 4.57 -0.47 6.26
N MET A 46 4.11 -1.54 5.60
CA MET A 46 4.97 -2.48 4.90
C MET A 46 5.70 -1.81 3.71
N VAL A 47 5.00 -1.02 2.89
CA VAL A 47 5.62 -0.34 1.74
C VAL A 47 6.60 0.74 2.20
N VAL A 48 6.23 1.54 3.21
CA VAL A 48 7.14 2.50 3.85
C VAL A 48 8.39 1.80 4.38
N SER A 49 8.22 0.62 4.99
CA SER A 49 9.33 -0.21 5.47
C SER A 49 10.28 -0.62 4.34
N PHE A 50 9.77 -0.98 3.18
CA PHE A 50 10.61 -1.32 2.02
C PHE A 50 11.42 -0.12 1.52
N ALA A 51 10.84 1.07 1.50
CA ALA A 51 11.59 2.28 1.16
C ALA A 51 12.70 2.58 2.18
N ILE A 52 12.43 2.33 3.47
CA ILE A 52 13.45 2.44 4.53
C ILE A 52 14.54 1.38 4.35
N TRP A 53 14.22 0.14 3.96
CA TRP A 53 15.22 -0.88 3.66
C TRP A 53 16.18 -0.43 2.57
N GLY A 54 15.66 0.17 1.50
CA GLY A 54 16.48 0.76 0.45
C GLY A 54 17.41 1.86 0.99
N SER A 55 16.88 2.74 1.82
CA SER A 55 17.69 3.77 2.47
C SER A 55 18.82 3.20 3.33
N LEU A 56 18.53 2.13 4.08
CA LEU A 56 19.52 1.48 4.96
C LEU A 56 20.52 0.58 4.21
N SER A 57 20.31 0.27 2.94
CA SER A 57 21.20 -0.53 2.11
C SER A 57 22.42 0.22 1.58
N VAL A 58 22.48 1.52 1.83
CA VAL A 58 23.56 2.42 1.43
C VAL A 58 23.94 3.32 2.61
N GLU A 59 24.91 4.21 2.42
CA GLU A 59 25.16 5.27 3.39
C GLU A 59 23.93 6.17 3.49
N TYR A 60 23.47 6.48 4.71
CA TYR A 60 22.17 7.11 4.90
C TYR A 60 22.20 8.37 5.77
N ASP A 61 21.32 9.29 5.45
CA ASP A 61 20.93 10.47 6.24
C ASP A 61 19.53 10.29 6.81
N LEU A 62 19.34 10.57 8.11
CA LEU A 62 18.08 10.40 8.81
C LEU A 62 16.94 11.27 8.23
N ASN A 63 17.26 12.50 7.77
CA ASN A 63 16.26 13.38 7.19
C ASN A 63 15.72 12.80 5.88
N ARG A 64 16.60 12.14 5.09
CA ARG A 64 16.20 11.45 3.86
C ARG A 64 15.40 10.18 4.14
N ILE A 65 15.67 9.47 5.25
CA ILE A 65 14.81 8.35 5.71
C ILE A 65 13.41 8.87 6.03
N VAL A 66 13.32 9.96 6.79
CA VAL A 66 12.01 10.58 7.09
C VAL A 66 11.32 11.06 5.82
N ALA A 67 12.06 11.70 4.91
CA ALA A 67 11.51 12.20 3.64
C ALA A 67 10.93 11.08 2.78
N ILE A 68 11.66 9.97 2.58
CA ILE A 68 11.18 8.84 1.79
C ILE A 68 10.00 8.13 2.47
N GLY A 69 10.02 8.03 3.80
CA GLY A 69 8.91 7.50 4.58
C GLY A 69 7.63 8.32 4.39
N LEU A 70 7.74 9.65 4.47
CA LEU A 70 6.61 10.55 4.21
C LEU A 70 6.15 10.49 2.74
N LEU A 71 7.09 10.44 1.79
CA LEU A 71 6.78 10.30 0.36
C LEU A 71 5.89 9.08 0.12
N TYR A 72 6.29 7.90 0.61
CA TYR A 72 5.52 6.67 0.43
C TYR A 72 4.22 6.66 1.24
N PHE A 73 4.22 7.23 2.43
CA PHE A 73 2.98 7.37 3.21
C PHE A 73 1.92 8.19 2.46
N PHE A 74 2.30 9.32 1.87
CA PHE A 74 1.38 10.16 1.10
C PHE A 74 1.03 9.55 -0.26
N ALA A 75 2.02 9.01 -1.02
CA ALA A 75 1.77 8.43 -2.33
C ALA A 75 0.95 7.15 -2.26
N ILE A 76 1.42 6.17 -1.48
CA ILE A 76 0.82 4.84 -1.42
C ILE A 76 -0.23 4.76 -0.30
N GLY A 77 0.11 5.25 0.90
CA GLY A 77 -0.78 5.16 2.06
C GLY A 77 -2.06 5.98 1.91
N ILE A 78 -2.02 7.10 1.22
CA ILE A 78 -3.20 7.95 1.04
C ILE A 78 -3.65 7.96 -0.42
N ALA A 79 -2.81 8.44 -1.34
CA ALA A 79 -3.25 8.71 -2.70
C ALA A 79 -3.61 7.44 -3.47
N ALA A 80 -2.77 6.40 -3.46
CA ALA A 80 -3.05 5.15 -4.17
C ALA A 80 -4.35 4.48 -3.67
N HIS A 81 -4.56 4.45 -2.35
CA HIS A 81 -5.78 3.88 -1.79
C HIS A 81 -7.03 4.72 -2.07
N CYS A 82 -6.90 6.05 -2.11
CA CYS A 82 -7.97 6.93 -2.58
C CYS A 82 -8.30 6.66 -4.05
N LEU A 83 -7.28 6.50 -4.91
CA LEU A 83 -7.47 6.16 -6.32
C LEU A 83 -8.09 4.77 -6.50
N ASP A 84 -7.68 3.75 -5.72
CA ASP A 84 -8.30 2.42 -5.72
C ASP A 84 -9.78 2.50 -5.33
N ALA A 85 -10.13 3.32 -4.35
CA ALA A 85 -11.52 3.54 -3.96
C ALA A 85 -12.36 4.22 -5.06
N LEU A 86 -11.73 5.08 -5.90
CA LEU A 86 -12.37 5.72 -7.05
C LEU A 86 -12.49 4.77 -8.25
N GLY A 87 -11.44 4.01 -8.56
CA GLY A 87 -11.38 3.08 -9.70
C GLY A 87 -12.22 1.82 -9.50
N SER A 88 -12.43 1.40 -8.26
CA SER A 88 -13.16 0.17 -7.95
C SER A 88 -14.63 0.22 -8.33
N LYS A 89 -15.06 -0.67 -9.23
CA LYS A 89 -16.47 -0.84 -9.63
C LYS A 89 -17.36 -1.30 -8.47
N LYS A 90 -16.81 -2.02 -7.50
CA LYS A 90 -17.57 -2.61 -6.37
C LYS A 90 -17.87 -1.64 -5.23
N LYS A 91 -17.34 -0.41 -5.26
CA LYS A 91 -17.49 0.61 -4.19
C LYS A 91 -17.35 0.03 -2.77
N PRO A 92 -16.21 -0.59 -2.43
CA PRO A 92 -16.07 -1.40 -1.22
C PRO A 92 -16.17 -0.61 0.09
N TRP A 93 -16.09 0.71 0.03
CA TRP A 93 -16.22 1.62 1.16
C TRP A 93 -17.61 2.28 1.27
N GLY A 94 -18.57 1.83 0.45
CA GLY A 94 -19.90 2.41 0.37
C GLY A 94 -19.92 3.78 -0.35
N HIS A 95 -20.91 4.61 -0.03
CA HIS A 95 -21.06 5.93 -0.65
C HIS A 95 -20.09 6.93 -0.02
N ILE A 96 -18.96 7.19 -0.68
CA ILE A 96 -18.02 8.26 -0.34
C ILE A 96 -18.11 9.35 -1.40
N SER A 97 -18.01 10.61 -0.99
CA SER A 97 -17.96 11.74 -1.91
C SER A 97 -16.72 11.63 -2.82
N HIS A 98 -16.92 11.35 -4.10
CA HIS A 98 -15.84 11.29 -5.09
C HIS A 98 -14.99 12.57 -5.08
N ARG A 99 -15.64 13.74 -4.95
CA ARG A 99 -14.93 15.03 -4.89
C ARG A 99 -13.97 15.09 -3.71
N LYS A 100 -14.38 14.64 -2.52
CA LYS A 100 -13.50 14.63 -1.33
C LYS A 100 -12.32 13.69 -1.51
N ILE A 101 -12.55 12.49 -2.05
CA ILE A 101 -11.49 11.52 -2.31
C ILE A 101 -10.49 12.06 -3.33
N TRP A 102 -10.96 12.69 -4.43
CA TRP A 102 -10.09 13.32 -5.41
C TRP A 102 -9.24 14.44 -4.80
N ILE A 103 -9.83 15.32 -3.97
CA ILE A 103 -9.08 16.39 -3.30
C ILE A 103 -8.00 15.82 -2.40
N VAL A 104 -8.33 14.82 -1.57
CA VAL A 104 -7.34 14.17 -0.67
C VAL A 104 -6.23 13.52 -1.48
N SER A 105 -6.56 12.81 -2.56
CA SER A 105 -5.59 12.16 -3.43
C SER A 105 -4.65 13.18 -4.08
N ILE A 106 -5.18 14.27 -4.65
CA ILE A 106 -4.38 15.32 -5.31
C ILE A 106 -3.44 16.01 -4.32
N ILE A 107 -3.93 16.38 -3.13
CA ILE A 107 -3.10 17.02 -2.10
C ILE A 107 -1.97 16.06 -1.68
N SER A 108 -2.30 14.79 -1.45
CA SER A 108 -1.30 13.78 -1.05
C SER A 108 -0.25 13.54 -2.13
N LEU A 109 -0.66 13.49 -3.41
CA LEU A 109 0.26 13.40 -4.53
C LEU A 109 1.14 14.65 -4.64
N ALA A 110 0.57 15.84 -4.48
CA ALA A 110 1.35 17.08 -4.52
C ALA A 110 2.45 17.10 -3.46
N ILE A 111 2.14 16.67 -2.22
CA ILE A 111 3.13 16.55 -1.15
C ILE A 111 4.21 15.53 -1.52
N SER A 112 3.80 14.34 -1.94
CA SER A 112 4.72 13.26 -2.31
C SER A 112 5.64 13.67 -3.47
N PHE A 113 5.07 14.21 -4.56
CA PHE A 113 5.86 14.71 -5.70
C PHE A 113 6.79 15.86 -5.33
N SER A 114 6.34 16.77 -4.45
CA SER A 114 7.21 17.87 -3.98
C SER A 114 8.45 17.33 -3.26
N ILE A 115 8.29 16.31 -2.40
CA ILE A 115 9.42 15.67 -1.73
C ILE A 115 10.32 14.97 -2.76
N GLY A 116 9.74 14.14 -3.63
CA GLY A 116 10.51 13.40 -4.63
C GLY A 116 11.28 14.30 -5.60
N LEU A 117 10.64 15.35 -6.13
CA LEU A 117 11.27 16.31 -7.03
C LEU A 117 12.34 17.13 -6.32
N HIS A 118 12.13 17.53 -5.05
CA HIS A 118 13.14 18.25 -4.29
C HIS A 118 14.46 17.48 -4.26
N TYR A 119 14.45 16.21 -3.87
CA TYR A 119 15.66 15.40 -3.80
C TYR A 119 16.18 14.99 -5.20
N ALA A 120 15.29 14.76 -6.17
CA ALA A 120 15.68 14.46 -7.54
C ALA A 120 16.51 15.59 -8.18
N PHE A 121 16.10 16.85 -7.95
CA PHE A 121 16.83 18.04 -8.43
C PHE A 121 18.04 18.39 -7.55
N LEU A 122 18.04 18.00 -6.27
CA LEU A 122 19.16 18.29 -5.38
C LEU A 122 20.40 17.49 -5.79
N ASP A 123 20.31 16.16 -5.79
CA ASP A 123 21.43 15.26 -6.06
C ASP A 123 21.03 13.80 -6.39
N SER A 124 19.75 13.47 -6.39
CA SER A 124 19.23 12.10 -6.49
C SER A 124 18.49 11.88 -7.79
N TRP A 125 19.13 12.11 -8.94
CA TRP A 125 18.52 12.08 -10.26
C TRP A 125 17.88 10.73 -10.63
N LEU A 126 18.32 9.60 -10.03
CA LEU A 126 17.69 8.28 -10.21
C LEU A 126 16.22 8.26 -9.75
N LEU A 127 15.81 9.20 -8.92
CA LEU A 127 14.39 9.35 -8.54
C LEU A 127 13.49 9.73 -9.73
N PHE A 128 14.02 10.37 -10.80
CA PHE A 128 13.24 10.69 -11.98
C PHE A 128 12.71 9.43 -12.70
N PRO A 129 13.57 8.49 -13.17
CA PRO A 129 13.07 7.29 -13.84
C PRO A 129 12.24 6.41 -12.88
N ILE A 130 12.64 6.28 -11.61
CA ILE A 130 11.89 5.51 -10.61
C ILE A 130 10.51 6.15 -10.41
N GLY A 131 10.43 7.47 -10.19
CA GLY A 131 9.19 8.19 -9.97
C GLY A 131 8.25 8.19 -11.18
N ILE A 132 8.77 8.18 -12.42
CA ILE A 132 7.97 8.01 -13.63
C ILE A 132 7.31 6.64 -13.66
N ILE A 133 8.07 5.58 -13.38
CA ILE A 133 7.55 4.20 -13.37
C ILE A 133 6.55 4.02 -12.22
N GLU A 134 6.86 4.52 -11.03
CA GLU A 134 5.95 4.49 -9.88
C GLU A 134 4.67 5.26 -10.14
N GLY A 135 4.77 6.47 -10.69
CA GLY A 135 3.63 7.29 -11.08
C GLY A 135 2.74 6.59 -12.10
N PHE A 136 3.35 5.93 -13.10
CA PHE A 136 2.61 5.12 -14.06
C PHE A 136 1.80 4.02 -13.35
N PHE A 137 2.44 3.21 -12.51
CA PHE A 137 1.75 2.13 -11.79
C PHE A 137 0.71 2.67 -10.80
N LEU A 138 0.99 3.79 -10.13
CA LEU A 138 0.06 4.41 -9.21
C LEU A 138 -1.30 4.71 -9.88
N PHE A 139 -1.29 5.25 -11.08
CA PHE A 139 -2.52 5.53 -11.82
C PHE A 139 -3.04 4.28 -12.54
N ALA A 140 -2.18 3.55 -13.27
CA ALA A 140 -2.61 2.43 -14.10
C ALA A 140 -3.17 1.26 -13.28
N TYR A 141 -2.58 0.99 -12.10
CA TYR A 141 -3.03 -0.07 -11.21
C TYR A 141 -4.31 0.32 -10.47
N ASN A 142 -4.31 1.48 -9.79
CA ASN A 142 -5.40 1.84 -8.86
C ASN A 142 -6.67 2.34 -9.57
N LEU A 143 -6.54 2.99 -10.73
CA LEU A 143 -7.70 3.39 -11.54
C LEU A 143 -8.13 2.32 -12.57
N GLU A 144 -7.53 1.14 -12.53
CA GLU A 144 -7.78 0.04 -13.49
C GLU A 144 -7.67 0.52 -14.95
N LEU A 145 -6.71 1.42 -15.27
CA LEU A 145 -6.52 1.94 -16.62
C LEU A 145 -6.16 0.80 -17.59
N PHE A 146 -6.30 1.06 -18.89
CA PHE A 146 -6.04 0.07 -19.95
C PHE A 146 -6.84 -1.22 -19.77
N LYS A 147 -8.12 -1.09 -19.38
CA LYS A 147 -9.04 -2.20 -19.10
C LYS A 147 -8.54 -3.12 -17.95
N GLY A 148 -7.79 -2.57 -16.99
CA GLY A 148 -7.26 -3.32 -15.86
C GLY A 148 -6.03 -4.19 -16.17
N LYS A 149 -5.39 -4.00 -17.34
CA LYS A 149 -4.21 -4.80 -17.74
C LYS A 149 -3.10 -4.79 -16.69
N PHE A 150 -2.91 -3.67 -16.00
CA PHE A 150 -1.90 -3.48 -14.97
C PHE A 150 -2.39 -3.77 -13.55
N HIS A 151 -3.68 -4.11 -13.36
CA HIS A 151 -4.22 -4.52 -12.06
C HIS A 151 -4.00 -6.02 -11.81
N ASN A 152 -2.73 -6.44 -11.74
CA ASN A 152 -2.30 -7.82 -11.58
C ASN A 152 -1.21 -7.98 -10.52
N ASP A 153 -0.85 -9.23 -10.17
CA ASP A 153 0.13 -9.52 -9.11
C ASP A 153 1.52 -9.02 -9.44
N THR A 154 1.96 -9.13 -10.69
CA THR A 154 3.29 -8.68 -11.13
C THR A 154 3.44 -7.17 -10.98
N SER A 155 2.46 -6.39 -11.45
CA SER A 155 2.46 -4.94 -11.29
C SER A 155 2.47 -4.54 -9.82
N PHE A 156 1.72 -5.25 -8.97
CA PHE A 156 1.73 -5.03 -7.53
C PHE A 156 3.12 -5.29 -6.93
N VAL A 157 3.74 -6.42 -7.25
CA VAL A 157 5.08 -6.80 -6.74
C VAL A 157 6.12 -5.75 -7.13
N ILE A 158 6.08 -5.27 -8.37
CA ILE A 158 7.03 -4.26 -8.85
C ILE A 158 6.81 -2.94 -8.11
N SER A 159 5.58 -2.41 -8.11
CA SER A 159 5.29 -1.06 -7.59
C SER A 159 5.21 -0.98 -6.06
N TRP A 160 4.85 -2.06 -5.37
CA TRP A 160 4.70 -2.09 -3.91
C TRP A 160 5.86 -2.75 -3.18
N GLY A 161 6.68 -3.52 -3.88
CA GLY A 161 7.80 -4.25 -3.29
C GLY A 161 9.15 -3.75 -3.78
N ILE A 162 9.39 -3.85 -5.08
CA ILE A 162 10.72 -3.65 -5.66
C ILE A 162 11.09 -2.17 -5.75
N LEU A 163 10.24 -1.35 -6.39
CA LEU A 163 10.52 0.06 -6.64
C LEU A 163 10.70 0.90 -5.36
N PRO A 164 9.95 0.69 -4.27
CA PRO A 164 10.18 1.40 -3.02
C PRO A 164 11.59 1.22 -2.46
N VAL A 165 12.18 0.03 -2.58
CA VAL A 165 13.56 -0.23 -2.15
C VAL A 165 14.55 0.55 -3.01
N PHE A 166 14.36 0.57 -4.33
CA PHE A 166 15.22 1.37 -5.22
C PHE A 166 15.10 2.87 -4.97
N ALA A 167 13.89 3.37 -4.74
CA ALA A 167 13.68 4.78 -4.42
C ALA A 167 14.35 5.15 -3.09
N GLY A 168 14.29 4.26 -2.10
CA GLY A 168 14.93 4.45 -0.80
C GLY A 168 16.46 4.55 -0.91
N ALA A 169 17.11 3.73 -1.72
CA ALA A 169 18.54 3.83 -1.98
C ALA A 169 18.88 5.09 -2.81
N ALA A 170 18.08 5.35 -3.85
CA ALA A 170 18.30 6.49 -4.74
C ALA A 170 18.25 7.83 -4.01
N ILE A 171 17.30 8.03 -3.09
CA ILE A 171 17.18 9.28 -2.34
C ILE A 171 18.40 9.52 -1.42
N GLN A 172 19.06 8.45 -0.99
CA GLN A 172 20.21 8.54 -0.07
C GLN A 172 21.51 8.89 -0.79
N SER A 173 21.89 8.09 -1.78
CA SER A 173 23.20 8.15 -2.39
C SER A 173 23.20 8.21 -3.91
N ASN A 174 22.01 8.28 -4.53
CA ASN A 174 21.85 8.22 -5.99
C ASN A 174 22.51 7.00 -6.64
N THR A 175 22.58 5.88 -5.92
CA THR A 175 23.19 4.62 -6.35
C THR A 175 22.31 3.42 -6.01
N ILE A 176 22.57 2.31 -6.66
CA ILE A 176 21.92 1.02 -6.39
C ILE A 176 23.02 0.02 -6.06
N SER A 177 23.12 -0.36 -4.80
CA SER A 177 24.10 -1.35 -4.31
C SER A 177 23.63 -2.79 -4.56
N ILE A 178 24.51 -3.76 -4.40
CA ILE A 178 24.13 -5.19 -4.44
C ILE A 178 23.17 -5.50 -3.28
N GLU A 179 23.38 -4.90 -2.10
CA GLU A 179 22.48 -5.04 -0.95
C GLU A 179 21.07 -4.53 -1.29
N THR A 180 20.97 -3.37 -1.97
CA THR A 180 19.69 -2.84 -2.48
C THR A 180 18.98 -3.84 -3.38
N ILE A 181 19.70 -4.49 -4.31
CA ILE A 181 19.13 -5.49 -5.22
C ILE A 181 18.60 -6.70 -4.44
N ILE A 182 19.37 -7.22 -3.49
CA ILE A 182 18.95 -8.35 -2.64
C ILE A 182 17.70 -7.98 -1.83
N LEU A 183 17.70 -6.81 -1.18
CA LEU A 183 16.55 -6.36 -0.39
C LEU A 183 15.32 -6.11 -1.27
N SER A 184 15.50 -5.61 -2.50
CA SER A 184 14.39 -5.45 -3.42
C SER A 184 13.76 -6.77 -3.85
N ALA A 185 14.57 -7.82 -4.04
CA ALA A 185 14.08 -9.16 -4.31
C ALA A 185 13.30 -9.75 -3.13
N ILE A 186 13.80 -9.56 -1.90
CA ILE A 186 13.11 -9.98 -0.67
C ILE A 186 11.79 -9.21 -0.51
N ALA A 187 11.77 -7.91 -0.71
CA ALA A 187 10.58 -7.07 -0.65
C ALA A 187 9.55 -7.46 -1.72
N GLY A 188 10.01 -7.74 -2.94
CA GLY A 188 9.18 -8.25 -4.02
C GLY A 188 8.54 -9.60 -3.67
N PHE A 189 9.30 -10.53 -3.10
CA PHE A 189 8.79 -11.82 -2.66
C PHE A 189 7.78 -11.68 -1.51
N ALA A 190 8.05 -10.84 -0.52
CA ALA A 190 7.11 -10.55 0.56
C ALA A 190 5.81 -9.93 0.03
N SER A 191 5.89 -9.00 -0.92
CA SER A 191 4.75 -8.40 -1.60
C SER A 191 3.95 -9.43 -2.42
N TYR A 192 4.62 -10.38 -3.08
CA TYR A 192 3.96 -11.48 -3.78
C TYR A 192 3.16 -12.36 -2.83
N ILE A 193 3.76 -12.80 -1.72
CA ILE A 193 3.04 -13.60 -0.70
C ILE A 193 1.86 -12.80 -0.13
N LEU A 194 2.04 -11.50 0.13
CA LEU A 194 0.98 -10.62 0.62
C LEU A 194 -0.21 -10.59 -0.35
N ILE A 195 0.02 -10.30 -1.63
CA ILE A 195 -1.08 -10.12 -2.59
C ILE A 195 -1.85 -11.42 -2.85
N ILE A 196 -1.18 -12.56 -3.01
CA ILE A 196 -1.86 -13.85 -3.22
C ILE A 196 -2.65 -14.27 -1.98
N THR A 197 -2.13 -13.99 -0.77
CA THR A 197 -2.83 -14.27 0.50
C THR A 197 -4.03 -13.36 0.65
N SER A 198 -3.89 -12.05 0.34
CA SER A 198 -4.96 -11.06 0.41
C SER A 198 -6.11 -11.38 -0.57
N ARG A 199 -5.79 -11.82 -1.79
CA ARG A 199 -6.82 -12.25 -2.76
C ARG A 199 -7.59 -13.46 -2.26
N LYS A 200 -6.90 -14.49 -1.76
CA LYS A 200 -7.54 -15.68 -1.18
C LYS A 200 -8.40 -15.32 0.04
N TYR A 201 -7.91 -14.47 0.92
CA TYR A 201 -8.66 -13.97 2.07
C TYR A 201 -9.98 -13.30 1.64
N LYS A 202 -9.91 -12.38 0.66
CA LYS A 202 -11.09 -11.68 0.15
C LYS A 202 -12.13 -12.64 -0.48
N ILE A 203 -11.68 -13.62 -1.26
CA ILE A 203 -12.56 -14.62 -1.88
C ILE A 203 -13.27 -15.45 -0.80
N LEU A 204 -12.52 -15.99 0.17
CA LEU A 204 -13.09 -16.79 1.25
C LEU A 204 -14.11 -16.01 2.09
N LYS A 205 -13.81 -14.74 2.38
CA LYS A 205 -14.70 -13.87 3.14
C LYS A 205 -15.98 -13.56 2.36
N GLN A 206 -15.91 -13.31 1.05
CA GLN A 206 -17.07 -13.06 0.19
C GLN A 206 -17.96 -14.31 0.01
N GLN A 207 -17.37 -15.49 0.02
CA GLN A 207 -18.09 -16.76 -0.10
C GLN A 207 -18.74 -17.24 1.22
N ASN A 208 -18.66 -16.44 2.29
CA ASN A 208 -19.08 -16.86 3.65
C ASN A 208 -18.47 -18.22 4.04
N ALA A 209 -17.22 -18.47 3.60
CA ALA A 209 -16.50 -19.70 3.95
C ALA A 209 -16.39 -19.86 5.47
N ASN A 210 -16.14 -21.10 5.93
CA ASN A 210 -15.95 -21.37 7.35
C ASN A 210 -14.95 -20.37 7.94
N TYR A 211 -15.33 -19.79 9.10
CA TYR A 211 -14.54 -18.79 9.84
C TYR A 211 -13.06 -19.18 9.96
N GLU A 212 -12.78 -20.43 10.27
CA GLU A 212 -11.41 -20.94 10.40
C GLU A 212 -10.57 -20.75 9.14
N MET A 213 -11.17 -20.92 7.94
CA MET A 213 -10.44 -20.83 6.68
C MET A 213 -9.97 -19.41 6.36
N TYR A 214 -10.85 -18.42 6.50
CA TYR A 214 -10.45 -17.04 6.23
C TYR A 214 -9.65 -16.44 7.38
N TYR A 215 -9.87 -16.86 8.62
CA TYR A 215 -9.09 -16.44 9.78
C TYR A 215 -7.61 -16.85 9.66
N LYS A 216 -7.30 -18.05 9.18
CA LYS A 216 -5.92 -18.46 8.88
C LYS A 216 -5.25 -17.49 7.90
N LYS A 217 -5.98 -17.05 6.84
CA LYS A 217 -5.44 -16.09 5.87
C LYS A 217 -5.28 -14.69 6.47
N GLU A 218 -6.21 -14.25 7.29
CA GLU A 218 -6.11 -13.00 8.04
C GLU A 218 -4.88 -13.01 8.97
N THR A 219 -4.66 -14.07 9.70
CA THR A 219 -3.48 -14.24 10.56
C THR A 219 -2.19 -14.21 9.76
N MET A 220 -2.13 -14.85 8.59
CA MET A 220 -0.96 -14.75 7.70
C MET A 220 -0.70 -13.31 7.26
N LEU A 221 -1.73 -12.53 6.89
CA LEU A 221 -1.58 -11.13 6.51
C LEU A 221 -1.04 -10.29 7.67
N LYS A 222 -1.53 -10.51 8.88
CA LYS A 222 -1.03 -9.86 10.10
C LYS A 222 0.44 -10.20 10.35
N ILE A 223 0.82 -11.48 10.25
CA ILE A 223 2.20 -11.93 10.45
C ILE A 223 3.11 -11.28 9.40
N ILE A 224 2.77 -11.34 8.10
CA ILE A 224 3.60 -10.77 7.04
C ILE A 224 3.85 -9.28 7.28
N THR A 225 2.79 -8.50 7.47
CA THR A 225 2.92 -7.05 7.66
C THR A 225 3.67 -6.69 8.94
N SER A 226 3.38 -7.37 10.06
CA SER A 226 4.06 -7.11 11.34
C SER A 226 5.54 -7.52 11.28
N THR A 227 5.87 -8.65 10.66
CA THR A 227 7.27 -9.10 10.51
C THR A 227 8.09 -8.09 9.71
N VAL A 228 7.54 -7.56 8.62
CA VAL A 228 8.25 -6.53 7.82
C VAL A 228 8.44 -5.27 8.63
N ILE A 229 7.41 -4.76 9.30
CA ILE A 229 7.48 -3.52 10.07
C ILE A 229 8.44 -3.66 11.26
N ILE A 230 8.32 -4.72 12.05
CA ILE A 230 9.21 -4.98 13.20
C ILE A 230 10.65 -5.23 12.70
N GLY A 231 10.82 -6.02 11.64
CA GLY A 231 12.11 -6.27 11.02
C GLY A 231 12.79 -4.98 10.55
N THR A 232 12.02 -4.01 10.06
CA THR A 232 12.54 -2.68 9.69
C THR A 232 13.08 -1.92 10.90
N VAL A 233 12.34 -1.94 12.01
CA VAL A 233 12.81 -1.31 13.25
C VAL A 233 14.11 -1.96 13.74
N LEU A 234 14.16 -3.29 13.73
CA LEU A 234 15.37 -4.03 14.15
C LEU A 234 16.55 -3.76 13.19
N PHE A 235 16.31 -3.72 11.89
CA PHE A 235 17.33 -3.41 10.89
C PHE A 235 17.87 -1.98 11.07
N PHE A 236 16.96 -1.02 11.28
CA PHE A 236 17.36 0.36 11.59
C PHE A 236 18.23 0.44 12.85
N LEU A 237 17.82 -0.21 13.95
CA LEU A 237 18.60 -0.24 15.19
C LEU A 237 19.97 -0.90 14.98
N ALA A 238 20.07 -1.99 14.24
CA ALA A 238 21.31 -2.66 13.94
C ALA A 238 22.29 -1.83 13.07
N ARG A 239 21.75 -0.88 12.29
CA ARG A 239 22.57 0.04 11.48
C ARG A 239 22.93 1.34 12.22
N TYR A 240 22.15 1.70 13.24
CA TYR A 240 22.35 2.92 14.03
C TYR A 240 23.31 2.72 15.21
N LEU A 241 23.35 1.52 15.79
CA LEU A 241 24.24 1.12 16.90
C LEU A 241 25.60 0.64 16.39
#